data_76bf7c765a1fb5a86e889db45b39c933
#
_entry.id   76bf7c765a1fb5a86e889db45b39c933
#
_cell.length_a   1.000
_cell.length_b   1.000
_cell.length_c   1.000
_cell.angle_alpha   90.00
_cell.angle_beta   90.00
_cell.angle_gamma   90.00
#
_symmetry.space_group_name_H-M   'P 1'
#
loop_
_entity.id
_entity.type
_entity.pdbx_description
1 polymer ?
#
loop_
_entity_poly.entity_id
_entity_poly.type
_entity_poly.pdbx_seq_one_letter_code
_entity_poly.pdbx_strand_id
1 'polypeptide(L)'
;MSKYTEDDLKIELETKEYEYGFYTDLESDTFPVGLNEDIVRAISHKKGEPQWMTDWRLEAFRAWEQMTEPEWANVHYTKPDFQSISYYSAPKAIDPNKTLDDVDPELLEMYKKLGISVDEQKKMNNVAMDIVVDSVSVATTFKKTLGEKGIIFMSISEAIKEHPELVRKYLGTVVPQKDNFYAALNSAVFSDG
;
A
#
# COMPACT_ATOMS: atom_id res chain seq x y z
N MET A 1 -25.56 -3.38 -29.01
CA MET A 1 -25.55 -4.85 -28.79
C MET A 1 -24.12 -5.24 -28.50
N SER A 2 -23.87 -5.81 -27.32
CA SER A 2 -22.51 -6.28 -26.95
C SER A 2 -22.10 -7.39 -27.91
N LYS A 3 -20.86 -7.32 -28.36
CA LYS A 3 -20.26 -8.25 -29.34
C LYS A 3 -19.78 -9.56 -28.69
N TYR A 4 -19.90 -9.66 -27.36
CA TYR A 4 -19.40 -10.78 -26.56
C TYR A 4 -20.53 -11.36 -25.70
N THR A 5 -20.59 -12.69 -25.65
CA THR A 5 -21.44 -13.41 -24.71
C THR A 5 -20.73 -13.54 -23.35
N GLU A 6 -21.48 -13.87 -22.27
CA GLU A 6 -20.88 -14.13 -20.96
C GLU A 6 -19.84 -15.26 -20.99
N ASP A 7 -20.08 -16.26 -21.84
CA ASP A 7 -19.14 -17.40 -22.02
C ASP A 7 -17.87 -16.97 -22.78
N ASP A 8 -17.97 -16.06 -23.77
CA ASP A 8 -16.81 -15.51 -24.46
C ASP A 8 -15.92 -14.71 -23.51
N LEU A 9 -16.54 -13.92 -22.61
CA LEU A 9 -15.81 -13.16 -21.58
C LEU A 9 -15.15 -14.07 -20.53
N LYS A 10 -15.81 -15.18 -20.17
CA LYS A 10 -15.27 -16.17 -19.25
C LYS A 10 -14.06 -16.89 -19.83
N ILE A 11 -14.16 -17.33 -21.09
CA ILE A 11 -13.09 -17.99 -21.81
C ILE A 11 -11.91 -17.01 -22.01
N GLU A 12 -12.18 -15.74 -22.31
CA GLU A 12 -11.15 -14.71 -22.46
C GLU A 12 -10.45 -14.39 -21.14
N LEU A 13 -11.14 -14.43 -20.01
CA LEU A 13 -10.57 -14.27 -18.67
C LEU A 13 -9.78 -15.50 -18.20
N GLU A 14 -10.22 -16.71 -18.57
CA GLU A 14 -9.55 -17.96 -18.18
C GLU A 14 -8.34 -18.31 -19.09
N THR A 15 -8.33 -17.84 -20.34
CA THR A 15 -7.26 -18.15 -21.33
C THR A 15 -6.26 -17.03 -21.55
N LYS A 16 -6.56 -15.81 -21.15
CA LYS A 16 -5.54 -14.77 -21.06
C LYS A 16 -4.65 -15.10 -19.87
N GLU A 17 -3.54 -15.77 -20.13
CA GLU A 17 -2.34 -15.51 -19.30
C GLU A 17 -2.24 -14.00 -19.19
N TYR A 18 -2.25 -13.49 -17.96
CA TYR A 18 -2.10 -12.08 -17.68
C TYR A 18 -0.88 -11.60 -18.46
N GLU A 19 -1.09 -10.85 -19.54
CA GLU A 19 -0.04 -10.45 -20.52
C GLU A 19 1.11 -9.71 -19.81
N TYR A 20 0.87 -9.33 -18.58
CA TYR A 20 1.74 -8.68 -17.61
C TYR A 20 2.00 -9.56 -16.38
N GLY A 21 2.00 -10.90 -16.53
CA GLY A 21 2.42 -11.83 -15.47
C GLY A 21 3.71 -11.34 -14.83
N PHE A 22 3.62 -10.78 -13.64
CA PHE A 22 4.66 -9.97 -13.04
C PHE A 22 5.35 -10.76 -11.95
N TYR A 23 6.56 -11.20 -12.25
CA TYR A 23 7.50 -11.68 -11.24
C TYR A 23 8.66 -10.70 -11.21
N THR A 24 8.95 -10.13 -10.03
CA THR A 24 10.17 -9.36 -9.82
C THR A 24 11.20 -10.27 -9.18
N ASP A 25 12.41 -10.26 -9.70
CA ASP A 25 13.58 -10.86 -9.04
C ASP A 25 14.18 -9.92 -7.95
N LEU A 26 13.45 -8.85 -7.58
CA LEU A 26 13.89 -7.95 -6.54
C LEU A 26 13.90 -8.67 -5.20
N GLU A 27 15.07 -8.76 -4.58
CA GLU A 27 15.16 -9.26 -3.21
C GLU A 27 14.33 -8.39 -2.26
N SER A 28 13.33 -8.98 -1.64
CA SER A 28 12.47 -8.31 -0.67
C SER A 28 12.74 -8.79 0.76
N ASP A 29 12.57 -7.88 1.69
CA ASP A 29 12.53 -8.16 3.12
C ASP A 29 11.06 -8.38 3.51
N THR A 30 10.65 -9.64 3.50
CA THR A 30 9.26 -10.06 3.75
C THR A 30 9.12 -10.63 5.15
N PHE A 31 8.11 -10.17 5.89
CA PHE A 31 7.82 -10.69 7.22
C PHE A 31 7.18 -12.09 7.15
N PRO A 32 7.30 -12.89 8.23
CA PRO A 32 6.62 -14.18 8.33
C PRO A 32 5.11 -14.04 8.09
N VAL A 33 4.49 -15.11 7.58
CA VAL A 33 3.03 -15.19 7.41
C VAL A 33 2.31 -15.18 8.75
N GLY A 34 1.08 -14.71 8.75
CA GLY A 34 0.22 -14.62 9.91
C GLY A 34 0.22 -13.23 10.53
N LEU A 35 -0.85 -12.92 11.25
CA LEU A 35 -1.06 -11.65 11.92
C LEU A 35 -1.23 -11.88 13.43
N ASN A 36 -0.41 -11.20 14.20
CA ASN A 36 -0.44 -11.17 15.67
C ASN A 36 0.16 -9.84 16.16
N GLU A 37 0.12 -9.58 17.47
CA GLU A 37 0.67 -8.33 18.03
C GLU A 37 2.16 -8.13 17.72
N ASP A 38 2.95 -9.22 17.64
CA ASP A 38 4.39 -9.10 17.36
C ASP A 38 4.64 -8.63 15.93
N ILE A 39 3.86 -9.13 14.95
CA ILE A 39 3.93 -8.65 13.56
C ILE A 39 3.50 -7.18 13.47
N VAL A 40 2.43 -6.78 14.16
CA VAL A 40 1.98 -5.37 14.19
C VAL A 40 3.09 -4.48 14.78
N ARG A 41 3.72 -4.89 15.87
CA ARG A 41 4.86 -4.16 16.47
C ARG A 41 6.06 -4.12 15.54
N ALA A 42 6.35 -5.24 14.86
CA ALA A 42 7.46 -5.32 13.91
C ALA A 42 7.26 -4.37 12.71
N ILE A 43 6.05 -4.26 12.17
CA ILE A 43 5.70 -3.28 11.11
C ILE A 43 5.99 -1.86 11.62
N SER A 44 5.44 -1.49 12.76
CA SER A 44 5.62 -0.16 13.35
C SER A 44 7.11 0.15 13.62
N HIS A 45 7.86 -0.81 14.16
CA HIS A 45 9.29 -0.68 14.40
C HIS A 45 10.09 -0.53 13.09
N LYS A 46 9.80 -1.35 12.09
CA LYS A 46 10.47 -1.31 10.78
C LYS A 46 10.27 0.05 10.09
N LYS A 47 9.09 0.65 10.25
CA LYS A 47 8.75 1.97 9.72
C LYS A 47 9.28 3.12 10.58
N GLY A 48 9.83 2.84 11.76
CA GLY A 48 10.32 3.84 12.71
C GLY A 48 9.20 4.74 13.22
N GLU A 49 8.04 4.18 13.48
CA GLU A 49 6.88 4.92 13.96
C GLU A 49 6.99 5.27 15.44
N PRO A 50 6.41 6.38 15.88
CA PRO A 50 6.35 6.74 17.29
C PRO A 50 5.38 5.81 18.06
N GLN A 51 5.57 5.68 19.37
CA GLN A 51 4.82 4.75 20.21
C GLN A 51 3.29 4.91 20.08
N TRP A 52 2.78 6.15 19.97
CA TRP A 52 1.34 6.38 19.82
C TRP A 52 0.75 5.71 18.57
N MET A 53 1.54 5.60 17.47
CA MET A 53 1.10 4.93 16.25
C MET A 53 1.10 3.41 16.43
N THR A 54 2.09 2.86 17.13
CA THR A 54 2.11 1.45 17.52
C THR A 54 0.89 1.10 18.36
N ASP A 55 0.56 1.94 19.35
CA ASP A 55 -0.60 1.73 20.24
C ASP A 55 -1.91 1.78 19.44
N TRP A 56 -2.03 2.72 18.51
CA TRP A 56 -3.18 2.87 17.62
C TRP A 56 -3.38 1.63 16.73
N ARG A 57 -2.32 1.07 16.18
CA ARG A 57 -2.35 -0.17 15.39
C ARG A 57 -2.77 -1.38 16.23
N LEU A 58 -2.21 -1.50 17.43
CA LEU A 58 -2.54 -2.61 18.34
C LEU A 58 -4.00 -2.54 18.80
N GLU A 59 -4.55 -1.36 19.00
CA GLU A 59 -5.95 -1.19 19.31
C GLU A 59 -6.85 -1.63 18.16
N ALA A 60 -6.47 -1.32 16.92
CA ALA A 60 -7.16 -1.78 15.73
C ALA A 60 -7.08 -3.31 15.57
N PHE A 61 -5.89 -3.88 15.77
CA PHE A 61 -5.68 -5.34 15.71
C PHE A 61 -6.56 -6.09 16.72
N ARG A 62 -6.57 -5.66 17.99
CA ARG A 62 -7.40 -6.27 19.04
C ARG A 62 -8.90 -6.15 18.76
N ALA A 63 -9.32 -5.06 18.12
CA ALA A 63 -10.69 -4.91 17.66
C ALA A 63 -11.00 -5.88 16.53
N TRP A 64 -10.09 -6.02 15.56
CA TRP A 64 -10.22 -6.95 14.43
C TRP A 64 -10.36 -8.41 14.89
N GLU A 65 -9.58 -8.85 15.89
CA GLU A 65 -9.68 -10.20 16.44
C GLU A 65 -11.08 -10.53 17.02
N GLN A 66 -11.86 -9.52 17.40
CA GLN A 66 -13.22 -9.69 17.92
C GLN A 66 -14.29 -9.57 16.83
N MET A 67 -13.90 -9.25 15.60
CA MET A 67 -14.82 -9.07 14.48
C MET A 67 -14.88 -10.32 13.61
N THR A 68 -15.98 -10.45 12.89
CA THR A 68 -16.16 -11.45 11.84
C THR A 68 -16.21 -10.77 10.49
N GLU A 69 -15.68 -11.45 9.48
CA GLU A 69 -15.77 -10.98 8.09
C GLU A 69 -17.24 -10.80 7.70
N PRO A 70 -17.61 -9.66 7.07
CA PRO A 70 -19.00 -9.38 6.73
C PRO A 70 -19.52 -10.34 5.64
N GLU A 71 -20.75 -10.80 5.80
CA GLU A 71 -21.43 -11.73 4.88
C GLU A 71 -22.63 -11.10 4.14
N TRP A 72 -22.87 -9.80 4.34
CA TRP A 72 -24.00 -9.09 3.75
C TRP A 72 -23.83 -8.79 2.25
N ALA A 73 -22.60 -8.81 1.73
CA ALA A 73 -22.36 -8.58 0.31
C ALA A 73 -22.82 -9.78 -0.52
N ASN A 74 -23.56 -9.55 -1.61
CA ASN A 74 -24.00 -10.60 -2.52
C ASN A 74 -22.88 -10.99 -3.50
N VAL A 75 -21.75 -11.41 -2.97
CA VAL A 75 -20.58 -11.92 -3.70
C VAL A 75 -20.19 -13.28 -3.16
N HIS A 76 -19.77 -14.16 -4.06
CA HIS A 76 -19.32 -15.51 -3.70
C HIS A 76 -17.84 -15.65 -4.02
N TYR A 77 -17.03 -15.83 -2.99
CA TYR A 77 -15.58 -16.04 -3.10
C TYR A 77 -15.11 -17.01 -2.02
N THR A 78 -13.98 -17.63 -2.25
CA THR A 78 -13.31 -18.41 -1.21
C THR A 78 -12.73 -17.44 -0.18
N LYS A 79 -13.16 -17.58 1.08
CA LYS A 79 -12.66 -16.71 2.16
C LYS A 79 -11.15 -16.81 2.26
N PRO A 80 -10.42 -15.68 2.27
CA PRO A 80 -8.98 -15.69 2.46
C PRO A 80 -8.61 -16.21 3.85
N ASP A 81 -7.53 -16.97 3.92
CA ASP A 81 -6.92 -17.31 5.19
C ASP A 81 -5.96 -16.19 5.60
N PHE A 82 -6.43 -15.31 6.47
CA PHE A 82 -5.67 -14.16 6.97
C PHE A 82 -4.39 -14.56 7.74
N GLN A 83 -4.26 -15.83 8.16
CA GLN A 83 -3.05 -16.32 8.81
C GLN A 83 -2.03 -16.91 7.83
N SER A 84 -2.39 -17.08 6.56
CA SER A 84 -1.48 -17.51 5.49
C SER A 84 -0.84 -16.36 4.69
N ILE A 85 -1.16 -15.11 5.04
CA ILE A 85 -0.70 -13.89 4.34
C ILE A 85 0.48 -13.28 5.09
N SER A 86 1.48 -12.77 4.35
CA SER A 86 2.48 -11.84 4.90
C SER A 86 1.95 -10.41 4.80
N TYR A 87 2.09 -9.66 5.88
CA TYR A 87 1.54 -8.31 6.01
C TYR A 87 2.55 -7.18 5.81
N TYR A 88 3.78 -7.52 5.51
CA TYR A 88 4.82 -6.55 5.17
C TYR A 88 5.84 -7.16 4.22
N SER A 89 6.12 -6.46 3.16
CA SER A 89 7.23 -6.73 2.23
C SER A 89 7.81 -5.41 1.76
N ALA A 90 9.12 -5.32 1.68
CA ALA A 90 9.81 -4.16 1.15
C ALA A 90 11.02 -4.58 0.33
N PRO A 91 11.30 -3.96 -0.83
CA PRO A 91 12.53 -4.17 -1.56
C PRO A 91 13.75 -3.83 -0.68
N LYS A 92 14.81 -4.66 -0.72
CA LYS A 92 16.01 -4.45 0.10
C LYS A 92 16.82 -3.20 -0.26
N ALA A 93 16.69 -2.70 -1.49
CA ALA A 93 17.54 -1.69 -2.09
C ALA A 93 16.86 -0.33 -2.31
N ILE A 94 16.03 0.14 -1.38
CA ILE A 94 15.43 1.48 -1.50
C ILE A 94 16.18 2.47 -0.64
N ASP A 95 16.76 3.49 -1.28
CA ASP A 95 17.25 4.70 -0.64
C ASP A 95 16.11 5.72 -0.58
N PRO A 96 15.61 6.09 0.59
CA PRO A 96 14.49 7.03 0.74
C PRO A 96 14.78 8.45 0.23
N ASN A 97 16.03 8.74 -0.10
CA ASN A 97 16.45 10.04 -0.66
C ASN A 97 16.50 10.04 -2.20
N LYS A 98 16.19 8.92 -2.86
CA LYS A 98 16.21 8.85 -4.32
C LYS A 98 15.03 9.58 -4.95
N THR A 99 15.34 10.35 -5.98
CA THR A 99 14.34 10.94 -6.89
C THR A 99 14.01 9.95 -8.01
N LEU A 100 12.97 10.24 -8.80
CA LEU A 100 12.63 9.44 -10.00
C LEU A 100 13.80 9.31 -11.01
N ASP A 101 14.76 10.21 -10.97
CA ASP A 101 15.95 10.16 -11.84
C ASP A 101 17.04 9.20 -11.30
N ASP A 102 16.94 8.83 -10.02
CA ASP A 102 17.89 7.93 -9.33
C ASP A 102 17.31 6.52 -9.12
N VAL A 103 16.14 6.23 -9.70
CA VAL A 103 15.46 4.93 -9.56
C VAL A 103 16.27 3.85 -10.27
N ASP A 104 16.39 2.70 -9.62
CA ASP A 104 17.08 1.52 -10.14
C ASP A 104 16.57 1.15 -11.54
N PRO A 105 17.46 0.88 -12.52
CA PRO A 105 17.08 0.48 -13.87
C PRO A 105 16.12 -0.73 -13.90
N GLU A 106 16.25 -1.68 -12.99
CA GLU A 106 15.37 -2.85 -12.89
C GLU A 106 13.95 -2.44 -12.48
N LEU A 107 13.82 -1.46 -11.57
CA LEU A 107 12.54 -0.90 -11.17
C LEU A 107 11.91 -0.08 -12.30
N LEU A 108 12.71 0.63 -13.11
CA LEU A 108 12.23 1.34 -14.30
C LEU A 108 11.74 0.37 -15.39
N GLU A 109 12.40 -0.77 -15.58
CA GLU A 109 11.94 -1.82 -16.48
C GLU A 109 10.62 -2.44 -15.99
N MET A 110 10.47 -2.59 -14.68
CA MET A 110 9.24 -3.02 -14.04
C MET A 110 8.08 -2.07 -14.37
N TYR A 111 8.28 -0.77 -14.20
CA TYR A 111 7.26 0.23 -14.54
C TYR A 111 6.87 0.17 -16.01
N LYS A 112 7.82 -0.02 -16.91
CA LYS A 112 7.54 -0.21 -18.34
C LYS A 112 6.67 -1.44 -18.61
N LYS A 113 6.97 -2.57 -17.95
CA LYS A 113 6.17 -3.82 -18.06
C LYS A 113 4.74 -3.63 -17.53
N LEU A 114 4.56 -2.83 -16.49
CA LEU A 114 3.24 -2.48 -15.93
C LEU A 114 2.48 -1.42 -16.76
N GLY A 115 3.05 -0.95 -17.89
CA GLY A 115 2.47 0.13 -18.68
C GLY A 115 2.53 1.50 -18.00
N ILE A 116 3.32 1.62 -16.94
CA ILE A 116 3.55 2.88 -16.23
C ILE A 116 4.69 3.62 -16.96
N SER A 117 4.33 4.51 -17.87
CA SER A 117 5.30 5.31 -18.61
C SER A 117 5.91 6.40 -17.73
N VAL A 118 7.14 6.18 -17.26
CA VAL A 118 7.91 7.20 -16.51
C VAL A 118 8.15 8.45 -17.36
N ASP A 119 8.28 8.30 -18.69
CA ASP A 119 8.43 9.40 -19.63
C ASP A 119 7.14 10.20 -19.84
N GLU A 120 5.97 9.56 -19.76
CA GLU A 120 4.67 10.25 -19.74
C GLU A 120 4.46 10.99 -18.43
N GLN A 121 4.91 10.43 -17.32
CA GLN A 121 4.89 11.08 -16.01
C GLN A 121 5.77 12.33 -15.99
N LYS A 122 6.96 12.30 -16.62
CA LYS A 122 7.79 13.50 -16.84
C LYS A 122 7.12 14.53 -17.75
N LYS A 123 6.24 14.10 -18.68
CA LYS A 123 5.51 14.97 -19.60
C LYS A 123 4.20 15.52 -19.01
N MET A 124 3.61 14.84 -18.03
CA MET A 124 2.46 15.36 -17.27
C MET A 124 2.93 16.36 -16.20
N ASN A 125 3.52 17.46 -16.65
CA ASN A 125 4.25 18.47 -15.89
C ASN A 125 3.49 19.15 -14.73
N ASN A 126 2.32 18.65 -14.31
CA ASN A 126 1.52 19.26 -13.24
C ASN A 126 0.80 18.27 -12.33
N VAL A 127 1.15 16.98 -12.36
CA VAL A 127 0.54 15.97 -11.49
C VAL A 127 1.52 15.58 -10.39
N ALA A 128 1.13 15.79 -9.14
CA ALA A 128 1.86 15.28 -7.99
C ALA A 128 1.55 13.77 -7.83
N MET A 129 2.58 12.96 -7.68
CA MET A 129 2.47 11.51 -7.55
C MET A 129 3.37 11.00 -6.44
N ASP A 130 2.85 10.05 -5.68
CA ASP A 130 3.63 9.19 -4.80
C ASP A 130 3.61 7.75 -5.35
N ILE A 131 4.76 7.12 -5.40
CA ILE A 131 4.90 5.78 -5.96
C ILE A 131 5.23 4.84 -4.82
N VAL A 132 4.35 3.89 -4.59
CA VAL A 132 4.50 2.86 -3.56
C VAL A 132 4.79 1.52 -4.21
N VAL A 133 5.82 0.84 -3.74
CA VAL A 133 6.16 -0.54 -4.12
C VAL A 133 6.13 -1.40 -2.86
N ASP A 134 5.28 -2.40 -2.86
CA ASP A 134 4.98 -3.21 -1.68
C ASP A 134 4.55 -2.32 -0.50
N SER A 135 5.32 -2.34 0.57
CA SER A 135 5.01 -1.62 1.82
C SER A 135 5.75 -0.29 1.98
N VAL A 136 6.36 0.25 0.90
CA VAL A 136 7.23 1.42 1.01
C VAL A 136 7.00 2.41 -0.12
N SER A 137 6.90 3.71 0.22
CA SER A 137 7.00 4.79 -0.76
C SER A 137 8.43 4.87 -1.28
N VAL A 138 8.59 4.80 -2.60
CA VAL A 138 9.90 4.78 -3.27
C VAL A 138 10.23 6.11 -3.94
N ALA A 139 9.23 6.91 -4.28
CA ALA A 139 9.44 8.22 -4.89
C ALA A 139 8.21 9.11 -4.73
N THR A 140 8.41 10.35 -4.32
CA THR A 140 7.39 11.41 -4.27
C THR A 140 7.81 12.56 -5.18
N THR A 141 6.91 13.00 -6.07
CA THR A 141 7.19 14.11 -7.00
C THR A 141 6.72 15.44 -6.43
N PHE A 142 7.33 16.54 -6.86
CA PHE A 142 6.91 17.92 -6.50
C PHE A 142 6.85 18.27 -5.01
N LYS A 143 7.36 17.43 -4.10
CA LYS A 143 7.36 17.68 -2.65
C LYS A 143 7.83 19.09 -2.29
N LYS A 144 8.99 19.51 -2.84
CA LYS A 144 9.56 20.84 -2.59
C LYS A 144 8.70 21.97 -3.15
N THR A 145 8.28 21.87 -4.41
CA THR A 145 7.48 22.90 -5.10
C THR A 145 6.11 23.09 -4.43
N LEU A 146 5.49 22.01 -3.97
CA LEU A 146 4.24 22.06 -3.23
C LEU A 146 4.43 22.63 -1.84
N GLY A 147 5.52 22.25 -1.16
CA GLY A 147 5.90 22.77 0.16
C GLY A 147 6.12 24.28 0.16
N GLU A 148 6.75 24.84 -0.87
CA GLU A 148 6.90 26.30 -1.05
C GLU A 148 5.55 27.04 -1.15
N LYS A 149 4.48 26.34 -1.54
CA LYS A 149 3.12 26.85 -1.60
C LYS A 149 2.28 26.50 -0.35
N GLY A 150 2.90 25.92 0.67
CA GLY A 150 2.21 25.49 1.90
C GLY A 150 1.37 24.22 1.75
N ILE A 151 1.56 23.45 0.68
CA ILE A 151 0.88 22.19 0.46
C ILE A 151 1.78 21.05 0.95
N ILE A 152 1.26 20.22 1.86
CA ILE A 152 1.94 19.01 2.35
C ILE A 152 1.56 17.87 1.41
N PHE A 153 2.54 17.31 0.71
CA PHE A 153 2.38 16.13 -0.12
C PHE A 153 3.57 15.20 0.12
N MET A 154 3.31 14.11 0.81
CA MET A 154 4.33 13.13 1.22
C MET A 154 3.66 11.82 1.60
N SER A 155 4.43 10.74 1.71
CA SER A 155 3.92 9.46 2.19
C SER A 155 3.39 9.58 3.62
N ILE A 156 2.42 8.72 3.98
CA ILE A 156 1.91 8.68 5.35
C ILE A 156 3.02 8.33 6.36
N SER A 157 4.00 7.54 5.95
CA SER A 157 5.16 7.18 6.78
C SER A 157 6.03 8.38 7.14
N GLU A 158 6.21 9.32 6.22
CA GLU A 158 6.89 10.60 6.50
C GLU A 158 5.99 11.50 7.35
N ALA A 159 4.69 11.62 6.98
CA ALA A 159 3.75 12.48 7.69
C ALA A 159 3.61 12.11 9.18
N ILE A 160 3.64 10.82 9.52
CA ILE A 160 3.62 10.35 10.92
C ILE A 160 4.82 10.89 11.71
N LYS A 161 5.97 11.10 11.06
CA LYS A 161 7.22 11.58 11.69
C LYS A 161 7.33 13.10 11.68
N GLU A 162 7.03 13.73 10.54
CA GLU A 162 7.23 15.16 10.33
C GLU A 162 6.03 16.01 10.78
N HIS A 163 4.81 15.45 10.71
CA HIS A 163 3.55 16.14 11.06
C HIS A 163 2.66 15.32 12.02
N PRO A 164 3.22 14.77 13.12
CA PRO A 164 2.50 13.83 14.01
C PRO A 164 1.18 14.41 14.56
N GLU A 165 1.14 15.71 14.83
CA GLU A 165 -0.07 16.37 15.38
C GLU A 165 -1.21 16.41 14.34
N LEU A 166 -0.89 16.62 13.07
CA LEU A 166 -1.90 16.58 12.00
C LEU A 166 -2.41 15.16 11.80
N VAL A 167 -1.49 14.17 11.73
CA VAL A 167 -1.88 12.78 11.57
C VAL A 167 -2.75 12.33 12.74
N ARG A 168 -2.35 12.58 13.98
CA ARG A 168 -3.15 12.23 15.18
C ARG A 168 -4.53 12.88 15.18
N LYS A 169 -4.64 14.09 14.65
CA LYS A 169 -5.90 14.82 14.59
C LYS A 169 -6.88 14.25 13.58
N TYR A 170 -6.39 13.73 12.45
CA TYR A 170 -7.25 13.38 11.32
C TYR A 170 -7.31 11.88 11.04
N LEU A 171 -6.30 11.09 11.40
CA LEU A 171 -6.28 9.65 11.17
C LEU A 171 -7.46 8.96 11.87
N GLY A 172 -8.24 8.21 11.11
CA GLY A 172 -9.40 7.49 11.63
C GLY A 172 -10.61 8.36 12.01
N THR A 173 -10.66 9.64 11.60
CA THR A 173 -11.80 10.53 11.92
C THR A 173 -12.98 10.36 10.97
N VAL A 174 -12.73 9.96 9.70
CA VAL A 174 -13.79 9.73 8.70
C VAL A 174 -14.24 8.27 8.74
N VAL A 175 -13.29 7.35 8.68
CA VAL A 175 -13.52 5.93 8.91
C VAL A 175 -12.76 5.54 10.16
N PRO A 176 -13.45 5.34 11.29
CA PRO A 176 -12.81 4.93 12.54
C PRO A 176 -12.10 3.58 12.38
N GLN A 177 -11.00 3.41 13.11
CA GLN A 177 -10.22 2.16 13.07
C GLN A 177 -11.02 0.91 13.47
N LYS A 178 -12.16 1.08 14.13
CA LYS A 178 -13.06 -0.02 14.57
C LYS A 178 -14.41 0.00 13.86
N ASP A 179 -14.52 0.67 12.72
CA ASP A 179 -15.78 0.80 11.98
C ASP A 179 -16.28 -0.57 11.50
N ASN A 180 -15.41 -1.34 10.89
CA ASN A 180 -15.73 -2.67 10.37
C ASN A 180 -14.47 -3.54 10.29
N PHE A 181 -14.67 -4.83 9.96
CA PHE A 181 -13.61 -5.83 9.87
C PHE A 181 -12.42 -5.38 9.01
N TYR A 182 -12.66 -4.87 7.80
CA TYR A 182 -11.59 -4.46 6.90
C TYR A 182 -10.97 -3.13 7.28
N ALA A 183 -11.73 -2.20 7.85
CA ALA A 183 -11.18 -0.96 8.38
C ALA A 183 -10.24 -1.24 9.57
N ALA A 184 -10.60 -2.17 10.44
CA ALA A 184 -9.77 -2.59 11.56
C ALA A 184 -8.50 -3.31 11.09
N LEU A 185 -8.62 -4.25 10.15
CA LEU A 185 -7.46 -4.93 9.57
C LEU A 185 -6.51 -3.94 8.90
N ASN A 186 -7.04 -3.10 8.00
CA ASN A 186 -6.22 -2.08 7.33
C ASN A 186 -5.53 -1.16 8.33
N SER A 187 -6.25 -0.70 9.36
CA SER A 187 -5.68 0.15 10.39
C SER A 187 -4.53 -0.51 11.16
N ALA A 188 -4.60 -1.81 11.37
CA ALA A 188 -3.54 -2.55 12.04
C ALA A 188 -2.27 -2.69 11.19
N VAL A 189 -2.41 -2.86 9.86
CA VAL A 189 -1.30 -3.31 9.00
C VAL A 189 -0.93 -2.38 7.86
N PHE A 190 -1.67 -1.27 7.62
CA PHE A 190 -1.31 -0.38 6.50
C PHE A 190 0.16 0.05 6.60
N SER A 191 0.81 0.11 5.45
CA SER A 191 2.25 0.35 5.41
C SER A 191 2.61 1.66 4.75
N ASP A 192 1.90 2.07 3.72
CA ASP A 192 2.08 3.39 3.10
C ASP A 192 0.85 3.83 2.31
N GLY A 193 0.86 5.10 1.86
CA GLY A 193 -0.21 5.71 1.09
C GLY A 193 -0.01 7.21 0.96
#